data_44df3b4f4ee196864039fac3078d8b27
#
_entry.id   44df3b4f4ee196864039fac3078d8b27
#
_cell.length_a   1.000
_cell.length_b   1.000
_cell.length_c   1.000
_cell.angle_alpha   90.00
_cell.angle_beta   90.00
_cell.angle_gamma   90.00
#
_symmetry.space_group_name_H-M   'P 1'
#
loop_
_entity.id
_entity.type
_entity.pdbx_description
1 polymer ?
#
loop_
_entity_poly.entity_id
_entity_poly.type
_entity_poly.pdbx_seq_one_letter_code
_entity_poly.pdbx_strand_id
1 'polypeptide(L)'
;MNAVAHGETDILQLLLEILAKTCSAYCVIGGLAVSAYAEPVVSLDVDVIVTADKVDAVTAAARAQALKVEQLEHRVNLTSEKSDLRIQLQTDPRYQEFLSRAVQKEVLGYPLRVASVTDVLQGKVWAYLDKSRRRSKRQKDLADIMRLVEAHPTLEAQLPPSIGQKLNE
;
A
#
# COMPACT_ATOMS: atom_id res chain seq x y z
N MET A 1 -12.34 1.74 -17.56
CA MET A 1 -11.71 2.95 -16.98
C MET A 1 -11.47 2.73 -15.50
N ASN A 2 -10.29 3.03 -15.03
CA ASN A 2 -9.93 2.79 -13.64
C ASN A 2 -10.27 4.00 -12.77
N ALA A 3 -10.91 3.75 -11.62
CA ALA A 3 -11.41 4.81 -10.73
C ALA A 3 -10.32 5.62 -10.03
N VAL A 4 -9.09 5.10 -9.98
CA VAL A 4 -7.97 5.73 -9.26
C VAL A 4 -6.98 6.46 -10.15
N ALA A 5 -7.08 6.32 -11.46
CA ALA A 5 -6.16 6.94 -12.39
C ALA A 5 -6.79 8.18 -13.03
N HIS A 6 -6.02 9.26 -13.05
CA HIS A 6 -6.39 10.52 -13.74
C HIS A 6 -5.34 10.85 -14.78
N GLY A 7 -5.75 11.47 -15.88
CA GLY A 7 -4.88 11.85 -16.98
C GLY A 7 -4.77 10.75 -18.03
N GLU A 8 -3.82 10.91 -18.93
CA GLU A 8 -3.65 10.03 -20.09
C GLU A 8 -2.95 8.71 -19.77
N THR A 9 -2.17 8.67 -18.67
CA THR A 9 -1.38 7.51 -18.28
C THR A 9 -1.98 6.84 -17.06
N ASP A 10 -2.36 5.58 -17.20
CA ASP A 10 -2.74 4.75 -16.07
C ASP A 10 -1.46 4.20 -15.42
N ILE A 11 -0.98 4.91 -14.40
CA ILE A 11 0.26 4.58 -13.74
C ILE A 11 0.17 3.24 -12.98
N LEU A 12 -1.01 2.87 -12.50
CA LEU A 12 -1.19 1.59 -11.80
C LEU A 12 -1.07 0.43 -12.79
N GLN A 13 -1.68 0.56 -13.97
CA GLN A 13 -1.53 -0.45 -15.02
C GLN A 13 -0.07 -0.55 -15.44
N LEU A 14 0.60 0.59 -15.59
CA LEU A 14 2.02 0.62 -15.92
C LEU A 14 2.88 -0.09 -14.86
N LEU A 15 2.57 0.12 -13.58
CA LEU A 15 3.25 -0.58 -12.49
C LEU A 15 3.06 -2.09 -12.61
N LEU A 16 1.84 -2.55 -12.88
CA LEU A 16 1.57 -3.98 -13.03
C LEU A 16 2.36 -4.58 -14.18
N GLU A 17 2.49 -3.86 -15.29
CA GLU A 17 3.31 -4.29 -16.43
C GLU A 17 4.80 -4.36 -16.06
N ILE A 18 5.31 -3.37 -15.33
CA ILE A 18 6.69 -3.36 -14.85
C ILE A 18 6.95 -4.56 -13.93
N LEU A 19 6.04 -4.83 -13.00
CA LEU A 19 6.18 -5.94 -12.07
C LEU A 19 6.17 -7.30 -12.80
N ALA A 20 5.31 -7.45 -13.80
CA ALA A 20 5.27 -8.65 -14.62
C ALA A 20 6.56 -8.82 -15.43
N LYS A 21 7.03 -7.74 -16.08
CA LYS A 21 8.23 -7.76 -16.90
C LYS A 21 9.50 -8.06 -16.11
N THR A 22 9.59 -7.57 -14.89
CA THR A 22 10.73 -7.81 -14.00
C THR A 22 10.59 -9.12 -13.20
N CYS A 23 9.50 -9.85 -13.39
CA CYS A 23 9.20 -11.08 -12.65
C CYS A 23 9.25 -10.87 -11.13
N SER A 24 8.72 -9.74 -10.68
CA SER A 24 8.76 -9.35 -9.27
C SER A 24 7.54 -9.84 -8.52
N ALA A 25 7.75 -10.53 -7.40
CA ALA A 25 6.68 -10.76 -6.43
C ALA A 25 6.37 -9.43 -5.75
N TYR A 26 5.09 -9.17 -5.54
CA TYR A 26 4.65 -7.92 -4.91
C TYR A 26 3.37 -8.14 -4.11
N CYS A 27 3.08 -7.21 -3.22
CA CYS A 27 1.72 -7.08 -2.68
C CYS A 27 1.42 -5.62 -2.32
N VAL A 28 0.15 -5.26 -2.45
CA VAL A 28 -0.35 -3.94 -2.10
C VAL A 28 -0.64 -3.90 -0.60
N ILE A 29 -0.24 -2.80 0.03
CA ILE A 29 -0.53 -2.51 1.45
C ILE A 29 -1.19 -1.13 1.54
N GLY A 30 -1.30 -0.58 2.74
CA GLY A 30 -1.79 0.79 2.95
C GLY A 30 -3.26 0.99 2.64
N GLY A 31 -3.64 2.21 2.31
CA GLY A 31 -5.04 2.59 2.11
C GLY A 31 -5.76 1.83 1.01
N LEU A 32 -5.08 1.54 -0.09
CA LEU A 32 -5.67 0.77 -1.18
C LEU A 32 -5.96 -0.67 -0.74
N ALA A 33 -5.07 -1.26 0.04
CA ALA A 33 -5.30 -2.60 0.60
C ALA A 33 -6.46 -2.59 1.61
N VAL A 34 -6.61 -1.56 2.43
CA VAL A 34 -7.77 -1.41 3.31
C VAL A 34 -9.06 -1.45 2.50
N SER A 35 -9.07 -0.80 1.34
CA SER A 35 -10.23 -0.80 0.44
C SER A 35 -10.54 -2.16 -0.18
N ALA A 36 -9.62 -3.12 -0.10
CA ALA A 36 -9.89 -4.50 -0.50
C ALA A 36 -10.70 -5.28 0.55
N TYR A 37 -10.65 -4.84 1.82
CA TYR A 37 -11.25 -5.57 2.94
C TYR A 37 -12.36 -4.81 3.67
N ALA A 38 -12.49 -3.52 3.39
CA ALA A 38 -13.48 -2.65 4.01
C ALA A 38 -14.15 -1.80 2.93
N GLU A 39 -15.04 -0.90 3.33
CA GLU A 39 -15.68 0.00 2.39
C GLU A 39 -14.63 0.79 1.60
N PRO A 40 -14.68 0.76 0.25
CA PRO A 40 -13.66 1.40 -0.57
C PRO A 40 -13.60 2.92 -0.42
N VAL A 41 -12.38 3.44 -0.31
CA VAL A 41 -12.10 4.87 -0.30
C VAL A 41 -11.02 5.13 -1.34
N VAL A 42 -11.22 6.13 -2.17
CA VAL A 42 -10.25 6.51 -3.20
C VAL A 42 -8.99 7.08 -2.53
N SER A 43 -7.81 6.65 -2.97
CA SER A 43 -6.52 7.14 -2.51
C SER A 43 -5.66 7.48 -3.70
N LEU A 44 -4.86 8.55 -3.56
CA LEU A 44 -3.86 8.93 -4.57
C LEU A 44 -2.50 8.26 -4.34
N ASP A 45 -2.32 7.58 -3.20
CA ASP A 45 -1.11 6.83 -2.89
C ASP A 45 -1.38 5.34 -3.04
N VAL A 46 -0.49 4.66 -3.74
CA VAL A 46 -0.50 3.21 -3.87
C VAL A 46 0.76 2.67 -3.21
N ASP A 47 0.62 2.02 -2.07
CA ASP A 47 1.73 1.47 -1.32
C ASP A 47 1.93 0.00 -1.68
N VAL A 48 3.14 -0.34 -2.12
CA VAL A 48 3.46 -1.67 -2.64
C VAL A 48 4.75 -2.18 -2.02
N ILE A 49 4.77 -3.46 -1.68
CA ILE A 49 5.99 -4.17 -1.30
C ILE A 49 6.43 -4.98 -2.52
N VAL A 50 7.71 -4.92 -2.84
CA VAL A 50 8.33 -5.85 -3.81
C VAL A 50 9.46 -6.59 -3.11
N THR A 51 9.84 -7.76 -3.64
CA THR A 51 10.98 -8.50 -3.10
C THR A 51 12.21 -7.61 -3.09
N ALA A 52 12.96 -7.59 -1.98
CA ALA A 52 14.06 -6.66 -1.78
C ALA A 52 15.10 -6.67 -2.93
N ASP A 53 15.39 -7.85 -3.48
CA ASP A 53 16.33 -8.00 -4.59
C ASP A 53 15.78 -7.50 -5.94
N LYS A 54 14.51 -7.14 -6.02
CA LYS A 54 13.87 -6.64 -7.26
C LYS A 54 13.68 -5.12 -7.27
N VAL A 55 13.92 -4.43 -6.17
CA VAL A 55 13.71 -2.98 -6.10
C VAL A 55 14.50 -2.25 -7.17
N ASP A 56 15.76 -2.59 -7.38
CA ASP A 56 16.60 -1.94 -8.39
C ASP A 56 16.09 -2.19 -9.82
N ALA A 57 15.66 -3.43 -10.13
CA ALA A 57 15.11 -3.75 -11.43
C ALA A 57 13.81 -3.00 -11.69
N VAL A 58 12.95 -2.91 -10.69
CA VAL A 58 11.67 -2.18 -10.79
C VAL A 58 11.93 -0.69 -11.00
N THR A 59 12.85 -0.08 -10.25
CA THR A 59 13.15 1.35 -10.40
C THR A 59 13.80 1.65 -11.74
N ALA A 60 14.68 0.78 -12.24
CA ALA A 60 15.26 0.93 -13.57
C ALA A 60 14.19 0.87 -14.66
N ALA A 61 13.27 -0.10 -14.57
CA ALA A 61 12.16 -0.22 -15.51
C ALA A 61 11.23 0.99 -15.44
N ALA A 62 11.01 1.54 -14.25
CA ALA A 62 10.20 2.73 -14.06
C ALA A 62 10.83 3.94 -14.75
N ARG A 63 12.14 4.14 -14.59
CA ARG A 63 12.86 5.22 -15.30
C ARG A 63 12.77 5.06 -16.81
N ALA A 64 12.87 3.83 -17.31
CA ALA A 64 12.74 3.55 -18.74
C ALA A 64 11.35 3.90 -19.29
N GLN A 65 10.34 3.93 -18.43
CA GLN A 65 8.98 4.34 -18.77
C GLN A 65 8.71 5.81 -18.41
N ALA A 66 9.76 6.60 -18.22
CA ALA A 66 9.71 8.03 -17.93
C ALA A 66 9.04 8.38 -16.60
N LEU A 67 9.02 7.46 -15.66
CA LEU A 67 8.60 7.77 -14.29
C LEU A 67 9.73 8.43 -13.52
N LYS A 68 9.38 9.40 -12.69
CA LYS A 68 10.31 10.02 -11.75
C LYS A 68 10.50 9.09 -10.56
N VAL A 69 11.75 8.86 -10.17
CA VAL A 69 12.11 7.98 -9.05
C VAL A 69 12.76 8.84 -7.95
N GLU A 70 12.21 8.80 -6.74
CA GLU A 70 12.77 9.45 -5.57
C GLU A 70 13.05 8.40 -4.51
N GLN A 71 14.32 8.24 -4.12
CA GLN A 71 14.72 7.28 -3.10
C GLN A 71 14.79 7.94 -1.73
N LEU A 72 14.09 7.35 -0.76
CA LEU A 72 14.10 7.75 0.65
C LEU A 72 14.63 6.58 1.48
N GLU A 73 14.80 6.78 2.78
CA GLU A 73 15.41 5.76 3.66
C GLU A 73 14.68 4.41 3.62
N HIS A 74 13.35 4.41 3.70
CA HIS A 74 12.53 3.19 3.76
C HIS A 74 11.48 3.12 2.65
N ARG A 75 11.66 3.91 1.59
CA ARG A 75 10.64 4.03 0.56
C ARG A 75 11.23 4.54 -0.74
N VAL A 76 10.67 4.09 -1.85
CA VAL A 76 10.95 4.66 -3.17
C VAL A 76 9.64 5.17 -3.75
N ASN A 77 9.58 6.45 -4.11
CA ASN A 77 8.42 7.05 -4.74
C ASN A 77 8.55 7.02 -6.25
N LEU A 78 7.50 6.60 -6.94
CA LEU A 78 7.41 6.63 -8.40
C LEU A 78 6.24 7.54 -8.78
N THR A 79 6.51 8.56 -9.57
CA THR A 79 5.49 9.53 -10.00
C THR A 79 5.56 9.79 -11.49
N SER A 80 4.44 10.26 -12.06
CA SER A 80 4.35 10.68 -13.46
C SER A 80 3.74 12.06 -13.52
N GLU A 81 4.20 12.89 -14.43
CA GLU A 81 3.59 14.19 -14.71
C GLU A 81 2.18 14.07 -15.28
N LYS A 82 1.84 12.89 -15.81
CA LYS A 82 0.55 12.62 -16.45
C LYS A 82 -0.49 12.00 -15.53
N SER A 83 -0.17 11.82 -14.25
CA SER A 83 -1.07 11.20 -13.28
C SER A 83 -0.88 11.83 -11.90
N ASP A 84 -1.98 11.99 -11.17
CA ASP A 84 -1.93 12.42 -9.77
C ASP A 84 -1.61 11.27 -8.81
N LEU A 85 -1.63 10.04 -9.30
CA LEU A 85 -1.34 8.86 -8.52
C LEU A 85 0.14 8.77 -8.21
N ARG A 86 0.48 8.42 -6.97
CA ARG A 86 1.86 8.23 -6.54
C ARG A 86 2.04 6.80 -6.05
N ILE A 87 3.04 6.12 -6.61
CA ILE A 87 3.41 4.78 -6.16
C ILE A 87 4.50 4.90 -5.11
N GLN A 88 4.34 4.21 -4.01
CA GLN A 88 5.33 4.16 -2.94
C GLN A 88 5.76 2.70 -2.74
N LEU A 89 7.00 2.39 -3.10
CA LEU A 89 7.58 1.07 -2.83
C LEU A 89 8.09 1.07 -1.40
N GLN A 90 7.52 0.22 -0.55
CA GLN A 90 7.97 0.09 0.83
C GLN A 90 9.21 -0.80 0.87
N THR A 91 10.31 -0.30 1.41
CA THR A 91 11.59 -1.03 1.47
C THR A 91 12.02 -1.40 2.88
N ASP A 92 11.22 -1.10 3.89
CA ASP A 92 11.48 -1.53 5.27
C ASP A 92 11.42 -3.07 5.34
N PRO A 93 12.47 -3.74 5.82
CA PRO A 93 12.53 -5.20 5.85
C PRO A 93 11.39 -5.89 6.61
N ARG A 94 10.75 -5.21 7.57
CA ARG A 94 9.65 -5.78 8.35
C ARG A 94 8.48 -6.24 7.47
N TYR A 95 8.29 -5.60 6.31
CA TYR A 95 7.17 -5.87 5.43
C TYR A 95 7.40 -7.06 4.49
N GLN A 96 8.63 -7.55 4.37
CA GLN A 96 8.94 -8.61 3.38
C GLN A 96 8.15 -9.90 3.61
N GLU A 97 7.83 -10.22 4.85
CA GLU A 97 7.07 -11.42 5.17
C GLU A 97 5.64 -11.39 4.63
N PHE A 98 5.09 -10.18 4.36
CA PHE A 98 3.73 -10.04 3.84
C PHE A 98 3.60 -10.66 2.45
N LEU A 99 4.68 -10.71 1.67
CA LEU A 99 4.66 -11.23 0.30
C LEU A 99 4.17 -12.67 0.22
N SER A 100 4.59 -13.52 1.15
CA SER A 100 4.24 -14.94 1.13
C SER A 100 2.77 -15.20 1.49
N ARG A 101 2.11 -14.24 2.13
CA ARG A 101 0.71 -14.36 2.57
C ARG A 101 -0.25 -13.56 1.70
N ALA A 102 0.25 -12.92 0.64
CA ALA A 102 -0.57 -12.09 -0.23
C ALA A 102 -1.63 -12.93 -0.95
N VAL A 103 -2.78 -12.31 -1.19
CA VAL A 103 -3.91 -12.94 -1.87
C VAL A 103 -4.31 -12.12 -3.09
N GLN A 104 -4.90 -12.78 -4.09
CA GLN A 104 -5.40 -12.11 -5.27
C GLN A 104 -6.78 -11.52 -4.98
N LYS A 105 -6.94 -10.23 -5.25
CA LYS A 105 -8.22 -9.53 -5.11
C LYS A 105 -8.41 -8.52 -6.22
N GLU A 106 -9.65 -8.20 -6.52
CA GLU A 106 -9.99 -7.10 -7.41
C GLU A 106 -10.27 -5.87 -6.55
N VAL A 107 -9.55 -4.78 -6.80
CA VAL A 107 -9.65 -3.54 -6.02
C VAL A 107 -9.78 -2.37 -6.97
N LEU A 108 -10.91 -1.66 -6.90
CA LEU A 108 -11.20 -0.49 -7.74
C LEU A 108 -11.00 -0.77 -9.24
N GLY A 109 -11.35 -1.97 -9.67
CA GLY A 109 -11.25 -2.40 -11.07
C GLY A 109 -9.93 -3.01 -11.49
N TYR A 110 -8.97 -3.17 -10.56
CA TYR A 110 -7.68 -3.76 -10.85
C TYR A 110 -7.53 -5.15 -10.21
N PRO A 111 -6.99 -6.14 -10.92
CA PRO A 111 -6.60 -7.41 -10.30
C PRO A 111 -5.25 -7.22 -9.60
N LEU A 112 -5.25 -7.26 -8.27
CA LEU A 112 -4.06 -6.96 -7.47
C LEU A 112 -3.73 -8.10 -6.51
N ARG A 113 -2.43 -8.29 -6.27
CA ARG A 113 -1.96 -9.08 -5.14
C ARG A 113 -1.97 -8.16 -3.93
N VAL A 114 -2.74 -8.51 -2.91
CA VAL A 114 -2.96 -7.69 -1.73
C VAL A 114 -2.48 -8.44 -0.50
N ALA A 115 -1.85 -7.75 0.43
CA ALA A 115 -1.47 -8.34 1.71
C ALA A 115 -2.70 -8.94 2.40
N SER A 116 -2.51 -9.97 3.22
CA SER A 116 -3.60 -10.53 4.01
C SER A 116 -4.20 -9.45 4.91
N VAL A 117 -5.47 -9.62 5.31
CA VAL A 117 -6.14 -8.61 6.16
C VAL A 117 -5.39 -8.38 7.47
N THR A 118 -4.83 -9.45 8.05
CA THR A 118 -4.01 -9.35 9.26
C THR A 118 -2.74 -8.52 9.01
N ASP A 119 -2.09 -8.72 7.88
CA ASP A 119 -0.89 -7.97 7.53
C ASP A 119 -1.20 -6.51 7.21
N VAL A 120 -2.32 -6.24 6.54
CA VAL A 120 -2.77 -4.85 6.29
C VAL A 120 -2.98 -4.13 7.61
N LEU A 121 -3.63 -4.78 8.57
CA LEU A 121 -3.81 -4.24 9.92
C LEU A 121 -2.48 -3.98 10.59
N GLN A 122 -1.55 -4.94 10.54
CA GLN A 122 -0.22 -4.79 11.16
C GLN A 122 0.53 -3.59 10.60
N GLY A 123 0.50 -3.41 9.28
CA GLY A 123 1.14 -2.26 8.65
C GLY A 123 0.54 -0.93 9.11
N LYS A 124 -0.77 -0.85 9.25
CA LYS A 124 -1.45 0.34 9.76
C LYS A 124 -1.13 0.60 11.24
N VAL A 125 -0.99 -0.45 12.04
CA VAL A 125 -0.58 -0.33 13.44
C VAL A 125 0.84 0.22 13.53
N TRP A 126 1.79 -0.31 12.76
CA TRP A 126 3.15 0.22 12.73
C TRP A 126 3.18 1.69 12.33
N ALA A 127 2.42 2.05 11.29
CA ALA A 127 2.35 3.44 10.81
C ALA A 127 1.77 4.38 11.87
N TYR A 128 0.69 3.97 12.53
CA TYR A 128 0.07 4.77 13.58
C TYR A 128 1.00 4.98 14.77
N LEU A 129 1.79 3.96 15.14
CA LEU A 129 2.71 4.03 16.29
C LEU A 129 4.02 4.76 15.96
N ASP A 130 4.29 5.04 14.70
CA ASP A 130 5.50 5.75 14.29
C ASP A 130 5.39 7.24 14.63
N LYS A 131 6.11 7.66 15.68
CA LYS A 131 6.07 9.04 16.17
C LYS A 131 6.68 10.04 15.21
N SER A 132 7.51 9.61 14.26
CA SER A 132 8.09 10.49 13.24
C SER A 132 7.12 10.79 12.10
N ARG A 133 6.05 10.00 11.97
CA ARG A 133 5.03 10.18 10.95
C ARG A 133 4.13 11.37 11.28
N ARG A 134 3.77 12.15 10.26
CA ARG A 134 2.93 13.34 10.43
C ARG A 134 1.63 12.98 11.16
N ARG A 135 1.20 13.85 12.06
CA ARG A 135 0.01 13.65 12.90
C ARG A 135 -1.24 13.38 12.07
N SER A 136 -1.45 14.15 11.00
CA SER A 136 -2.62 13.96 10.12
C SER A 136 -2.62 12.57 9.45
N LYS A 137 -1.44 12.08 9.07
CA LYS A 137 -1.31 10.74 8.48
C LYS A 137 -1.60 9.65 9.51
N ARG A 138 -1.15 9.84 10.75
CA ARG A 138 -1.42 8.90 11.85
C ARG A 138 -2.90 8.84 12.18
N GLN A 139 -3.61 9.96 12.15
CA GLN A 139 -5.06 9.95 12.36
C GLN A 139 -5.79 9.20 11.24
N LYS A 140 -5.33 9.34 10.01
CA LYS A 140 -5.85 8.56 8.88
C LYS A 140 -5.59 7.06 9.08
N ASP A 141 -4.39 6.70 9.55
CA ASP A 141 -4.07 5.30 9.85
C ASP A 141 -4.99 4.73 10.92
N LEU A 142 -5.30 5.50 11.96
CA LEU A 142 -6.24 5.08 12.99
C LEU A 142 -7.65 4.87 12.43
N ALA A 143 -8.11 5.78 11.57
CA ALA A 143 -9.41 5.64 10.91
C ALA A 143 -9.45 4.38 10.04
N ASP A 144 -8.37 4.07 9.34
CA ASP A 144 -8.27 2.85 8.54
C ASP A 144 -8.30 1.59 9.41
N ILE A 145 -7.66 1.62 10.59
CA ILE A 145 -7.74 0.53 11.57
C ILE A 145 -9.18 0.33 12.02
N MET A 146 -9.91 1.41 12.33
CA MET A 146 -11.31 1.35 12.71
C MET A 146 -12.17 0.71 11.61
N ARG A 147 -11.96 1.12 10.36
CA ARG A 147 -12.69 0.57 9.22
C ARG A 147 -12.45 -0.95 9.07
N LEU A 148 -11.21 -1.39 9.23
CA LEU A 148 -10.87 -2.81 9.18
C LEU A 148 -11.56 -3.61 10.29
N VAL A 149 -11.53 -3.10 11.52
CA VAL A 149 -12.15 -3.75 12.68
C VAL A 149 -13.67 -3.79 12.55
N GLU A 150 -14.29 -2.73 12.04
CA GLU A 150 -15.73 -2.70 11.79
C GLU A 150 -16.14 -3.77 10.78
N ALA A 151 -15.35 -3.96 9.71
CA ALA A 151 -15.63 -4.97 8.70
C ALA A 151 -15.25 -6.39 9.14
N HIS A 152 -14.25 -6.51 10.02
CA HIS A 152 -13.70 -7.77 10.51
C HIS A 152 -13.48 -7.71 12.01
N PRO A 153 -14.55 -7.85 12.82
CA PRO A 153 -14.46 -7.62 14.27
C PRO A 153 -13.44 -8.49 15.02
N THR A 154 -13.13 -9.67 14.50
CA THR A 154 -12.13 -10.55 15.11
C THR A 154 -10.73 -9.95 15.14
N LEU A 155 -10.45 -8.95 14.29
CA LEU A 155 -9.16 -8.27 14.25
C LEU A 155 -8.89 -7.45 15.52
N GLU A 156 -9.92 -7.05 16.26
CA GLU A 156 -9.75 -6.23 17.45
C GLU A 156 -8.84 -6.90 18.49
N ALA A 157 -8.90 -8.22 18.60
CA ALA A 157 -8.05 -8.99 19.50
C ALA A 157 -6.56 -8.89 19.20
N GLN A 158 -6.20 -8.50 17.98
CA GLN A 158 -4.81 -8.36 17.53
C GLN A 158 -4.23 -6.97 17.78
N LEU A 159 -5.05 -6.03 18.25
CA LEU A 159 -4.60 -4.65 18.46
C LEU A 159 -3.83 -4.50 19.76
N PRO A 160 -2.78 -3.65 19.79
CA PRO A 160 -2.16 -3.24 21.05
C PRO A 160 -3.20 -2.56 21.94
N PRO A 161 -3.11 -2.70 23.28
CA PRO A 161 -4.07 -2.09 24.21
C PRO A 161 -4.25 -0.58 24.02
N SER A 162 -3.17 0.13 23.69
CA SER A 162 -3.22 1.59 23.46
C SER A 162 -4.13 1.96 22.28
N ILE A 163 -4.17 1.12 21.26
CA ILE A 163 -5.04 1.35 20.08
C ILE A 163 -6.45 0.86 20.39
N GLY A 164 -6.59 -0.29 21.04
CA GLY A 164 -7.89 -0.82 21.44
C GLY A 164 -8.68 0.18 22.27
N GLN A 165 -8.02 0.90 23.18
CA GLN A 165 -8.64 1.95 23.97
C GLN A 165 -9.14 3.11 23.11
N LYS A 166 -8.38 3.49 22.06
CA LYS A 166 -8.78 4.56 21.15
C LYS A 166 -10.04 4.24 20.38
N LEU A 167 -10.26 2.98 20.03
CA LEU A 167 -11.45 2.57 19.28
C LEU A 167 -12.75 2.69 20.11
N ASN A 168 -12.64 2.70 21.43
CA ASN A 168 -13.78 2.75 22.34
C ASN A 168 -14.07 4.15 22.90
N GLU A 169 -13.40 5.16 22.40
CA GLU A 169 -13.63 6.56 22.80
C GLU A 169 -14.82 7.20 22.08
#